data_ba2ce9a1d4c6fcfcdc038d83f10f1561
#
_entry.id   ba2ce9a1d4c6fcfcdc038d83f10f1561
#
_cell.length_a   1.000
_cell.length_b   1.000
_cell.length_c   1.000
_cell.angle_alpha   90.00
_cell.angle_beta   90.00
_cell.angle_gamma   90.00
#
_symmetry.space_group_name_H-M   'P 1'
#
loop_
_entity.id
_entity.type
_entity.pdbx_description
1 polymer ?
#
loop_
_entity_poly.entity_id
_entity_poly.type
_entity_poly.pdbx_seq_one_letter_code
_entity_poly.pdbx_strand_id
1 'polypeptide(L)'
;MGKAEDAGLVHLQAHDLREWATGKHRSVDDTPYGGGAGMVMRADVWARALDEVLATPLAERDGDGTQASPRRVLAIPTPSGTPLTQARVEDLARANQIIVACGRYEGIDARVAEYYRGAGVEVVEFSIGDYVLNGGEVAAMVLTEAVARLLEGFMGNPGSLVEESHSGAGLLEYPVFTKPREFRSLEIPEVLLGGNHAAIERWRRDRAIEKTARVRPDLALSLDASSLTREDRAMLARCGVAYPRAGAAERLDVRLAELEDVVAVSELAARTFPDACPENLPEEAIAQHIATQLSADVFDDLISDPEHHRLFVAEVWGGLVGYV
;
A
#
# COMPACT_ATOMS: atom_id res chain seq x y z
N MET A 1 -22.19 2.81 -10.34
CA MET A 1 -22.17 2.04 -11.61
C MET A 1 -23.28 2.47 -12.56
N GLY A 2 -24.60 2.33 -12.26
CA GLY A 2 -25.68 2.62 -13.21
C GLY A 2 -25.60 3.97 -13.92
N LYS A 3 -25.31 5.06 -13.20
CA LYS A 3 -25.13 6.39 -13.85
C LYS A 3 -23.94 6.44 -14.82
N ALA A 4 -22.88 5.65 -14.57
CA ALA A 4 -21.73 5.60 -15.45
C ALA A 4 -22.05 4.78 -16.72
N GLU A 5 -22.87 3.77 -16.60
CA GLU A 5 -23.38 2.99 -17.72
C GLU A 5 -24.35 3.83 -18.57
N ASP A 6 -25.28 4.56 -17.94
CA ASP A 6 -26.19 5.50 -18.60
C ASP A 6 -25.43 6.61 -19.35
N ALA A 7 -24.27 7.02 -18.83
CA ALA A 7 -23.40 8.04 -19.44
C ALA A 7 -22.43 7.45 -20.48
N GLY A 8 -22.45 6.14 -20.73
CA GLY A 8 -21.55 5.47 -21.69
C GLY A 8 -20.10 5.37 -21.23
N LEU A 9 -19.80 5.66 -19.96
CA LEU A 9 -18.43 5.58 -19.42
C LEU A 9 -17.98 4.13 -19.21
N VAL A 10 -18.91 3.24 -18.89
CA VAL A 10 -18.69 1.82 -18.65
C VAL A 10 -19.79 1.04 -19.36
N HIS A 11 -19.42 -0.08 -19.96
CA HIS A 11 -20.37 -1.07 -20.46
C HIS A 11 -20.15 -2.38 -19.70
N LEU A 12 -21.15 -2.85 -18.98
CA LEU A 12 -21.09 -4.10 -18.21
C LEU A 12 -21.96 -5.15 -18.88
N GLN A 13 -21.39 -6.32 -19.10
CA GLN A 13 -22.09 -7.47 -19.61
C GLN A 13 -21.83 -8.69 -18.72
N ALA A 14 -22.91 -9.26 -18.19
CA ALA A 14 -22.85 -10.51 -17.43
C ALA A 14 -23.26 -11.68 -18.33
N HIS A 15 -22.48 -12.74 -18.28
CA HIS A 15 -22.69 -13.97 -19.04
C HIS A 15 -22.92 -15.14 -18.10
N ASP A 16 -23.95 -15.95 -18.36
CA ASP A 16 -24.13 -17.22 -17.67
C ASP A 16 -23.30 -18.31 -18.37
N LEU A 17 -22.25 -18.79 -17.71
CA LEU A 17 -21.34 -19.82 -18.24
C LEU A 17 -22.09 -21.08 -18.71
N ARG A 18 -23.29 -21.34 -18.17
CA ARG A 18 -24.12 -22.50 -18.60
C ARG A 18 -24.62 -22.41 -20.04
N GLU A 19 -24.60 -21.23 -20.66
CA GLU A 19 -24.96 -21.02 -22.06
C GLU A 19 -23.99 -21.75 -22.99
N TRP A 20 -22.75 -21.94 -22.60
CA TRP A 20 -21.73 -22.66 -23.34
C TRP A 20 -21.55 -24.10 -22.89
N ALA A 21 -22.31 -24.55 -21.89
CA ALA A 21 -22.31 -25.93 -21.44
C ALA A 21 -23.19 -26.82 -22.36
N THR A 22 -22.68 -28.00 -22.67
CA THR A 22 -23.40 -28.95 -23.51
C THR A 22 -24.06 -30.06 -22.67
N GLY A 23 -24.99 -30.79 -23.28
CA GLY A 23 -25.70 -31.90 -22.66
C GLY A 23 -26.93 -31.50 -21.86
N LYS A 24 -27.68 -32.46 -21.37
CA LYS A 24 -29.00 -32.28 -20.73
C LYS A 24 -28.92 -31.46 -19.43
N HIS A 25 -27.81 -31.60 -18.70
CA HIS A 25 -27.63 -30.97 -17.38
C HIS A 25 -26.87 -29.66 -17.43
N ARG A 26 -26.33 -29.27 -18.58
CA ARG A 26 -25.50 -28.02 -18.72
C ARG A 26 -24.48 -27.89 -17.63
N SER A 27 -23.74 -29.01 -17.31
CA SER A 27 -22.75 -29.03 -16.25
C SER A 27 -21.53 -28.16 -16.64
N VAL A 28 -21.10 -27.29 -15.73
CA VAL A 28 -19.94 -26.42 -15.90
C VAL A 28 -18.74 -26.87 -15.07
N ASP A 29 -18.90 -27.95 -14.31
CA ASP A 29 -17.95 -28.51 -13.35
C ASP A 29 -17.85 -30.00 -13.46
N ASP A 30 -16.78 -30.60 -12.92
CA ASP A 30 -16.55 -32.04 -12.82
C ASP A 30 -15.60 -32.33 -11.64
N THR A 31 -15.42 -33.63 -11.31
CA THR A 31 -14.53 -34.07 -10.24
C THR A 31 -13.06 -33.76 -10.58
N PRO A 32 -12.23 -33.35 -9.57
CA PRO A 32 -10.83 -33.09 -9.82
C PRO A 32 -10.02 -34.34 -10.18
N TYR A 33 -9.12 -34.24 -11.13
CA TYR A 33 -8.12 -35.29 -11.37
C TYR A 33 -7.22 -35.44 -10.15
N GLY A 34 -6.89 -36.67 -9.80
CA GLY A 34 -6.13 -36.98 -8.58
C GLY A 34 -7.00 -37.20 -7.35
N GLY A 35 -8.32 -37.00 -7.47
CA GLY A 35 -9.27 -37.14 -6.37
C GLY A 35 -9.24 -35.91 -5.44
N GLY A 36 -10.01 -36.00 -4.37
CA GLY A 36 -10.19 -34.93 -3.40
C GLY A 36 -11.65 -34.51 -3.25
N ALA A 37 -11.91 -33.62 -2.30
CA ALA A 37 -13.24 -33.05 -2.11
C ALA A 37 -13.50 -31.91 -3.11
N GLY A 38 -14.77 -31.63 -3.39
CA GLY A 38 -15.18 -30.52 -4.23
C GLY A 38 -15.24 -30.85 -5.73
N MET A 39 -15.42 -29.79 -6.51
CA MET A 39 -15.57 -29.84 -7.97
C MET A 39 -14.66 -28.79 -8.58
N VAL A 40 -14.25 -28.95 -9.82
CA VAL A 40 -13.45 -27.99 -10.60
C VAL A 40 -14.23 -27.58 -11.83
N MET A 41 -14.22 -26.28 -12.14
CA MET A 41 -14.91 -25.75 -13.31
C MET A 41 -14.16 -26.17 -14.60
N ARG A 42 -14.91 -26.65 -15.56
CA ARG A 42 -14.41 -27.30 -16.76
C ARG A 42 -13.76 -26.37 -17.76
N ALA A 43 -12.55 -26.71 -18.20
CA ALA A 43 -11.78 -25.93 -19.18
C ALA A 43 -12.50 -25.81 -20.54
N ASP A 44 -13.18 -26.84 -21.02
CA ASP A 44 -13.85 -26.81 -22.35
C ASP A 44 -15.07 -25.88 -22.37
N VAL A 45 -15.73 -25.68 -21.22
CA VAL A 45 -16.85 -24.72 -21.10
C VAL A 45 -16.32 -23.30 -21.06
N TRP A 46 -15.31 -23.09 -20.24
CA TRP A 46 -14.65 -21.78 -20.16
C TRP A 46 -14.03 -21.35 -21.49
N ALA A 47 -13.39 -22.31 -22.22
CA ALA A 47 -12.80 -21.97 -23.51
C ALA A 47 -13.87 -21.49 -24.51
N ARG A 48 -14.98 -22.16 -24.62
CA ARG A 48 -16.06 -21.73 -25.53
C ARG A 48 -16.58 -20.34 -25.19
N ALA A 49 -16.78 -20.07 -23.89
CA ALA A 49 -17.23 -18.75 -23.43
C ALA A 49 -16.20 -17.65 -23.73
N LEU A 50 -14.94 -17.89 -23.37
CA LEU A 50 -13.86 -16.91 -23.54
C LEU A 50 -13.55 -16.67 -25.02
N ASP A 51 -13.56 -17.70 -25.86
CA ASP A 51 -13.35 -17.57 -27.30
C ASP A 51 -14.42 -16.66 -27.94
N GLU A 52 -15.69 -16.83 -27.56
CA GLU A 52 -16.77 -16.00 -28.08
C GLU A 52 -16.67 -14.55 -27.57
N VAL A 53 -16.43 -14.35 -26.27
CA VAL A 53 -16.27 -13.01 -25.69
C VAL A 53 -15.07 -12.28 -26.26
N LEU A 54 -13.95 -12.96 -26.44
CA LEU A 54 -12.73 -12.41 -27.05
C LEU A 54 -12.89 -12.11 -28.55
N ALA A 55 -13.72 -12.88 -29.26
CA ALA A 55 -14.02 -12.61 -30.66
C ALA A 55 -14.98 -11.43 -30.88
N THR A 56 -15.73 -11.02 -29.85
CA THR A 56 -16.68 -9.92 -29.97
C THR A 56 -15.93 -8.59 -30.22
N PRO A 57 -16.28 -7.84 -31.28
CA PRO A 57 -15.70 -6.53 -31.52
C PRO A 57 -15.98 -5.57 -30.38
N LEU A 58 -14.99 -4.80 -29.99
CA LEU A 58 -15.19 -3.70 -29.01
C LEU A 58 -15.77 -2.49 -29.75
N ALA A 59 -16.66 -1.75 -29.05
CA ALA A 59 -17.10 -0.44 -29.53
C ALA A 59 -15.88 0.49 -29.70
N GLU A 60 -15.80 1.19 -30.81
CA GLU A 60 -14.75 2.20 -31.02
C GLU A 60 -14.87 3.28 -29.95
N ARG A 61 -13.78 3.53 -29.23
CA ARG A 61 -13.68 4.72 -28.37
C ARG A 61 -13.40 5.92 -29.25
N ASP A 62 -14.26 6.92 -29.19
CA ASP A 62 -14.04 8.20 -29.84
C ASP A 62 -12.70 8.80 -29.38
N GLY A 63 -11.74 8.94 -30.29
CA GLY A 63 -10.52 9.75 -30.07
C GLY A 63 -9.16 9.05 -30.16
N ASP A 64 -9.06 7.74 -30.24
CA ASP A 64 -7.76 7.10 -30.41
C ASP A 64 -7.51 6.65 -31.87
N GLY A 65 -6.94 7.57 -32.63
CA GLY A 65 -6.49 7.30 -34.01
C GLY A 65 -5.27 6.37 -34.12
N THR A 66 -4.87 5.70 -33.04
CA THR A 66 -3.78 4.72 -33.04
C THR A 66 -4.29 3.34 -33.42
N GLN A 67 -3.75 2.77 -34.49
CA GLN A 67 -4.04 1.40 -34.96
C GLN A 67 -3.46 0.29 -34.04
N ALA A 68 -3.33 0.54 -32.74
CA ALA A 68 -2.91 -0.47 -31.80
C ALA A 68 -4.07 -1.43 -31.50
N SER A 69 -3.80 -2.74 -31.54
CA SER A 69 -4.79 -3.73 -31.13
C SER A 69 -5.31 -3.43 -29.73
N PRO A 70 -6.64 -3.49 -29.49
CA PRO A 70 -7.20 -3.12 -28.20
C PRO A 70 -6.68 -4.05 -27.10
N ARG A 71 -6.24 -3.47 -25.97
CA ARG A 71 -5.77 -4.22 -24.81
C ARG A 71 -6.94 -4.91 -24.13
N ARG A 72 -6.93 -6.25 -24.13
CA ARG A 72 -7.91 -7.09 -23.44
C ARG A 72 -7.24 -7.87 -22.33
N VAL A 73 -7.85 -7.88 -21.15
CA VAL A 73 -7.34 -8.56 -19.97
C VAL A 73 -8.33 -9.60 -19.49
N LEU A 74 -7.86 -10.83 -19.32
CA LEU A 74 -8.59 -11.90 -18.62
C LEU A 74 -8.19 -11.86 -17.14
N ALA A 75 -9.06 -11.38 -16.28
CA ALA A 75 -8.86 -11.29 -14.84
C ALA A 75 -9.53 -12.47 -14.14
N ILE A 76 -8.79 -13.25 -13.37
CA ILE A 76 -9.26 -14.43 -12.67
C ILE A 76 -9.11 -14.19 -11.15
N PRO A 77 -10.21 -13.95 -10.42
CA PRO A 77 -10.17 -13.89 -8.96
C PRO A 77 -9.83 -15.26 -8.38
N THR A 78 -8.78 -15.31 -7.57
CA THR A 78 -8.37 -16.52 -6.84
C THR A 78 -7.66 -16.14 -5.55
N PRO A 79 -7.87 -16.90 -4.43
CA PRO A 79 -7.15 -16.63 -3.18
C PRO A 79 -5.62 -16.73 -3.31
N SER A 80 -5.12 -17.53 -4.25
CA SER A 80 -3.68 -17.71 -4.52
C SER A 80 -3.11 -16.69 -5.51
N GLY A 81 -3.92 -15.75 -6.01
CA GLY A 81 -3.49 -14.71 -6.94
C GLY A 81 -2.63 -13.62 -6.29
N THR A 82 -2.04 -12.80 -7.13
CA THR A 82 -1.29 -11.62 -6.65
C THR A 82 -2.24 -10.60 -6.02
N PRO A 83 -1.86 -9.89 -4.92
CA PRO A 83 -2.72 -8.88 -4.31
C PRO A 83 -3.16 -7.80 -5.31
N LEU A 84 -4.45 -7.47 -5.31
CA LEU A 84 -5.00 -6.35 -6.06
C LEU A 84 -4.65 -5.06 -5.34
N THR A 85 -3.65 -4.35 -5.84
CA THR A 85 -3.22 -3.05 -5.32
C THR A 85 -3.74 -1.91 -6.17
N GLN A 86 -3.72 -0.67 -5.63
CA GLN A 86 -4.11 0.53 -6.38
C GLN A 86 -3.32 0.67 -7.69
N ALA A 87 -2.00 0.46 -7.66
CA ALA A 87 -1.17 0.49 -8.87
C ALA A 87 -1.61 -0.53 -9.93
N ARG A 88 -2.04 -1.73 -9.49
CA ARG A 88 -2.58 -2.74 -10.39
C ARG A 88 -3.93 -2.31 -10.98
N VAL A 89 -4.78 -1.70 -10.17
CA VAL A 89 -6.07 -1.15 -10.63
C VAL A 89 -5.86 -0.03 -11.64
N GLU A 90 -4.91 0.88 -11.42
CA GLU A 90 -4.55 1.95 -12.35
C GLU A 90 -4.03 1.41 -13.69
N ASP A 91 -3.26 0.34 -13.66
CA ASP A 91 -2.82 -0.33 -14.88
C ASP A 91 -4.00 -0.98 -15.63
N LEU A 92 -4.88 -1.70 -14.91
CA LEU A 92 -6.08 -2.33 -15.48
C LEU A 92 -7.09 -1.31 -16.02
N ALA A 93 -7.17 -0.12 -15.44
CA ALA A 93 -8.05 0.95 -15.92
C ALA A 93 -7.71 1.45 -17.35
N ARG A 94 -6.48 1.14 -17.83
CA ARG A 94 -6.04 1.46 -19.20
C ARG A 94 -6.47 0.40 -20.22
N ALA A 95 -7.02 -0.75 -19.77
CA ALA A 95 -7.49 -1.78 -20.68
C ALA A 95 -8.77 -1.33 -21.40
N ASN A 96 -8.92 -1.77 -22.66
CA ASN A 96 -10.15 -1.54 -23.41
C ASN A 96 -11.27 -2.49 -23.00
N GLN A 97 -10.90 -3.69 -22.53
CA GLN A 97 -11.83 -4.68 -21.98
C GLN A 97 -11.17 -5.46 -20.84
N ILE A 98 -11.92 -5.68 -19.77
CA ILE A 98 -11.55 -6.59 -18.69
C ILE A 98 -12.62 -7.68 -18.64
N ILE A 99 -12.23 -8.93 -18.90
CA ILE A 99 -13.08 -10.10 -18.80
C ILE A 99 -12.81 -10.72 -17.43
N VAL A 100 -13.80 -10.74 -16.54
CA VAL A 100 -13.61 -11.32 -15.20
C VAL A 100 -14.19 -12.72 -15.16
N ALA A 101 -13.32 -13.73 -15.05
CA ALA A 101 -13.71 -15.14 -14.97
C ALA A 101 -14.01 -15.50 -13.51
N CYS A 102 -15.27 -15.43 -13.11
CA CYS A 102 -15.71 -15.73 -11.74
C CYS A 102 -15.75 -17.24 -11.49
N GLY A 103 -14.71 -17.78 -10.86
CA GLY A 103 -14.65 -19.20 -10.46
C GLY A 103 -15.59 -19.49 -9.30
N ARG A 104 -16.02 -20.75 -9.23
CA ARG A 104 -16.79 -21.37 -8.14
C ARG A 104 -16.10 -22.67 -7.70
N TYR A 105 -16.58 -23.26 -6.63
CA TYR A 105 -16.06 -24.52 -6.07
C TYR A 105 -14.56 -24.43 -5.76
N GLU A 106 -13.75 -25.41 -6.20
CA GLU A 106 -12.29 -25.44 -6.01
C GLU A 106 -11.54 -24.57 -7.06
N GLY A 107 -12.28 -23.85 -7.91
CA GLY A 107 -11.72 -22.93 -8.89
C GLY A 107 -11.93 -23.38 -10.33
N ILE A 108 -11.25 -22.68 -11.22
CA ILE A 108 -11.25 -22.94 -12.67
C ILE A 108 -10.07 -23.86 -12.99
N ASP A 109 -10.26 -24.81 -13.91
CA ASP A 109 -9.17 -25.66 -14.41
C ASP A 109 -7.96 -24.81 -14.83
N ALA A 110 -6.80 -25.09 -14.26
CA ALA A 110 -5.59 -24.29 -14.42
C ALA A 110 -5.15 -24.12 -15.89
N ARG A 111 -5.50 -25.08 -16.75
CA ARG A 111 -5.20 -25.03 -18.20
C ARG A 111 -5.89 -23.84 -18.90
N VAL A 112 -6.95 -23.29 -18.34
CA VAL A 112 -7.60 -22.08 -18.90
C VAL A 112 -6.66 -20.91 -18.86
N ALA A 113 -6.11 -20.58 -17.70
CA ALA A 113 -5.17 -19.48 -17.56
C ALA A 113 -3.90 -19.69 -18.40
N GLU A 114 -3.37 -20.91 -18.40
CA GLU A 114 -2.18 -21.29 -19.15
C GLU A 114 -2.39 -21.14 -20.66
N TYR A 115 -3.50 -21.67 -21.18
CA TYR A 115 -3.82 -21.62 -22.61
C TYR A 115 -3.95 -20.18 -23.12
N TYR A 116 -4.75 -19.35 -22.45
CA TYR A 116 -4.97 -17.97 -22.90
C TYR A 116 -3.71 -17.11 -22.78
N ARG A 117 -2.89 -17.35 -21.78
CA ARG A 117 -1.56 -16.72 -21.66
C ARG A 117 -0.65 -17.11 -22.83
N GLY A 118 -0.64 -18.38 -23.19
CA GLY A 118 0.09 -18.89 -24.36
C GLY A 118 -0.46 -18.38 -25.72
N ALA A 119 -1.75 -18.08 -25.78
CA ALA A 119 -2.41 -17.48 -26.94
C ALA A 119 -2.22 -15.95 -27.04
N GLY A 120 -1.44 -15.34 -26.14
CA GLY A 120 -1.13 -13.91 -26.17
C GLY A 120 -2.18 -13.01 -25.52
N VAL A 121 -3.15 -13.59 -24.77
CA VAL A 121 -4.06 -12.81 -23.94
C VAL A 121 -3.36 -12.44 -22.63
N GLU A 122 -3.48 -11.20 -22.20
CA GLU A 122 -3.00 -10.80 -20.87
C GLU A 122 -3.88 -11.46 -19.81
N VAL A 123 -3.31 -12.35 -18.99
CA VAL A 123 -4.01 -13.07 -17.92
C VAL A 123 -3.51 -12.61 -16.57
N VAL A 124 -4.42 -12.10 -15.75
CA VAL A 124 -4.16 -11.59 -14.40
C VAL A 124 -4.92 -12.44 -13.37
N GLU A 125 -4.20 -13.26 -12.61
CA GLU A 125 -4.73 -13.96 -11.44
C GLU A 125 -4.52 -13.05 -10.21
N PHE A 126 -5.62 -12.67 -9.54
CA PHE A 126 -5.56 -11.69 -8.45
C PHE A 126 -6.35 -12.12 -7.22
N SER A 127 -5.89 -11.67 -6.06
CA SER A 127 -6.55 -11.82 -4.76
C SER A 127 -6.95 -10.45 -4.21
N ILE A 128 -8.11 -10.39 -3.56
CA ILE A 128 -8.57 -9.20 -2.84
C ILE A 128 -8.27 -9.24 -1.34
N GLY A 129 -7.54 -10.26 -0.86
CA GLY A 129 -7.13 -10.42 0.53
C GLY A 129 -6.92 -11.88 0.93
N ASP A 130 -6.33 -12.08 2.09
CA ASP A 130 -5.95 -13.40 2.63
C ASP A 130 -7.16 -14.10 3.29
N TYR A 131 -8.20 -14.34 2.50
CA TYR A 131 -9.41 -15.07 2.89
C TYR A 131 -10.05 -15.72 1.65
N VAL A 132 -10.91 -16.70 1.90
CA VAL A 132 -11.57 -17.46 0.85
C VAL A 132 -13.04 -17.08 0.78
N LEU A 133 -13.54 -16.87 -0.45
CA LEU A 133 -14.95 -16.63 -0.77
C LEU A 133 -15.54 -17.84 -1.50
N ASN A 134 -16.88 -17.96 -1.50
CA ASN A 134 -17.57 -19.04 -2.21
C ASN A 134 -17.50 -18.95 -3.75
N GLY A 135 -17.08 -17.80 -4.28
CA GLY A 135 -16.97 -17.56 -5.72
C GLY A 135 -16.30 -16.24 -6.02
N GLY A 136 -15.96 -16.02 -7.29
CA GLY A 136 -15.22 -14.82 -7.75
C GLY A 136 -16.05 -13.56 -7.90
N GLU A 137 -17.38 -13.62 -7.78
CA GLU A 137 -18.28 -12.52 -8.13
C GLU A 137 -18.08 -11.28 -7.26
N VAL A 138 -17.85 -11.47 -5.94
CA VAL A 138 -17.58 -10.33 -5.03
C VAL A 138 -16.25 -9.67 -5.38
N ALA A 139 -15.22 -10.45 -5.70
CA ALA A 139 -13.94 -9.92 -6.14
C ALA A 139 -14.05 -9.19 -7.49
N ALA A 140 -14.91 -9.70 -8.40
CA ALA A 140 -15.23 -9.02 -9.65
C ALA A 140 -15.89 -7.66 -9.41
N MET A 141 -16.81 -7.55 -8.46
CA MET A 141 -17.43 -6.28 -8.07
C MET A 141 -16.40 -5.29 -7.50
N VAL A 142 -15.50 -5.76 -6.63
CA VAL A 142 -14.40 -4.94 -6.08
C VAL A 142 -13.51 -4.40 -7.20
N LEU A 143 -13.07 -5.25 -8.11
CA LEU A 143 -12.25 -4.85 -9.26
C LEU A 143 -12.99 -3.85 -10.15
N THR A 144 -14.25 -4.12 -10.47
CA THR A 144 -15.07 -3.27 -11.33
C THR A 144 -15.22 -1.86 -10.73
N GLU A 145 -15.53 -1.75 -9.45
CA GLU A 145 -15.67 -0.46 -8.79
C GLU A 145 -14.33 0.29 -8.70
N ALA A 146 -13.28 -0.42 -8.31
CA ALA A 146 -11.95 0.17 -8.20
C ALA A 146 -11.45 0.74 -9.54
N VAL A 147 -11.66 0.01 -10.65
CA VAL A 147 -11.31 0.47 -12.01
C VAL A 147 -12.22 1.62 -12.47
N ALA A 148 -13.53 1.49 -12.27
CA ALA A 148 -14.49 2.47 -12.75
C ALA A 148 -14.28 3.86 -12.13
N ARG A 149 -13.88 3.95 -10.85
CA ARG A 149 -13.58 5.21 -10.16
C ARG A 149 -12.45 6.01 -10.83
N LEU A 150 -11.54 5.33 -11.54
CA LEU A 150 -10.40 5.95 -12.22
C LEU A 150 -10.74 6.45 -13.63
N LEU A 151 -11.92 6.12 -14.15
CA LEU A 151 -12.34 6.60 -15.46
C LEU A 151 -12.73 8.07 -15.39
N GLU A 152 -12.30 8.82 -16.41
CA GLU A 152 -12.62 10.24 -16.52
C GLU A 152 -14.15 10.45 -16.56
N GLY A 153 -14.63 11.39 -15.75
CA GLY A 153 -16.08 11.68 -15.65
C GLY A 153 -16.85 10.76 -14.70
N PHE A 154 -16.25 9.69 -14.14
CA PHE A 154 -16.93 8.83 -13.18
C PHE A 154 -17.08 9.50 -11.81
N MET A 155 -16.02 10.16 -11.32
CA MET A 155 -16.04 10.92 -10.07
C MET A 155 -16.37 12.39 -10.32
N GLY A 156 -17.27 12.93 -9.51
CA GLY A 156 -17.70 14.34 -9.64
C GLY A 156 -16.61 15.37 -9.33
N ASN A 157 -15.58 14.98 -8.59
CA ASN A 157 -14.40 15.80 -8.29
C ASN A 157 -13.12 14.98 -8.48
N PRO A 158 -12.37 15.21 -9.57
CA PRO A 158 -11.10 14.49 -9.81
C PRO A 158 -10.05 14.72 -8.71
N GLY A 159 -10.09 15.86 -7.99
CA GLY A 159 -9.19 16.15 -6.89
C GLY A 159 -9.33 15.19 -5.71
N SER A 160 -10.48 14.52 -5.57
CA SER A 160 -10.68 13.53 -4.50
C SER A 160 -9.77 12.30 -4.64
N LEU A 161 -9.36 11.95 -5.87
CA LEU A 161 -8.51 10.80 -6.13
C LEU A 161 -7.03 11.03 -5.74
N VAL A 162 -6.60 12.29 -5.66
CA VAL A 162 -5.19 12.65 -5.40
C VAL A 162 -4.82 12.47 -3.93
N GLU A 163 -5.75 12.73 -3.02
CA GLU A 163 -5.53 12.68 -1.56
C GLU A 163 -5.94 11.35 -0.91
N GLU A 164 -6.39 10.37 -1.69
CA GLU A 164 -6.86 9.07 -1.18
C GLU A 164 -5.70 8.17 -0.74
N SER A 165 -6.00 7.24 0.17
CA SER A 165 -5.07 6.18 0.59
C SER A 165 -4.54 5.41 -0.61
N HIS A 166 -3.25 5.07 -0.58
CA HIS A 166 -2.56 4.35 -1.66
C HIS A 166 -2.40 5.12 -2.99
N SER A 167 -2.73 6.42 -3.04
CA SER A 167 -2.37 7.30 -4.15
C SER A 167 -0.85 7.48 -4.25
N GLY A 168 -0.34 8.16 -5.27
CA GLY A 168 1.08 8.28 -5.61
C GLY A 168 2.07 8.62 -4.47
N ALA A 169 1.59 9.13 -3.32
CA ALA A 169 2.41 9.39 -2.14
C ALA A 169 2.68 8.16 -1.27
N GLY A 170 2.00 7.02 -1.49
CA GLY A 170 2.17 5.78 -0.72
C GLY A 170 1.69 5.84 0.73
N LEU A 171 1.05 6.93 1.15
CA LEU A 171 0.52 7.12 2.50
C LEU A 171 -0.96 6.72 2.59
N LEU A 172 -1.38 6.32 3.78
CA LEU A 172 -2.79 6.24 4.12
C LEU A 172 -3.36 7.63 4.35
N GLU A 173 -4.65 7.79 4.06
CA GLU A 173 -5.37 9.04 4.24
C GLU A 173 -5.40 9.48 5.72
N TYR A 174 -5.27 10.79 5.93
CA TYR A 174 -5.41 11.41 7.25
C TYR A 174 -6.86 11.35 7.76
N PRO A 175 -7.12 11.56 9.08
CA PRO A 175 -8.46 11.58 9.63
C PRO A 175 -9.23 12.82 9.14
N VAL A 176 -10.47 12.60 8.69
CA VAL A 176 -11.37 13.66 8.20
C VAL A 176 -12.43 14.00 9.24
N PHE A 177 -12.83 15.26 9.30
CA PHE A 177 -13.82 15.76 10.25
C PHE A 177 -14.88 16.59 9.53
N THR A 178 -16.12 16.56 10.07
CA THR A 178 -17.25 17.36 9.60
C THR A 178 -18.08 17.87 10.78
N LYS A 179 -19.13 18.60 10.53
CA LYS A 179 -20.08 19.08 11.54
C LYS A 179 -20.77 17.92 12.27
N PRO A 180 -21.09 18.09 13.56
CA PRO A 180 -20.89 19.25 14.41
C PRO A 180 -19.45 19.45 14.87
N ARG A 181 -19.06 20.65 15.37
CA ARG A 181 -17.71 20.95 15.87
C ARG A 181 -17.31 20.08 17.06
N GLU A 182 -18.26 19.79 17.93
CA GLU A 182 -18.08 18.90 19.07
C GLU A 182 -19.01 17.70 18.96
N PHE A 183 -18.46 16.52 19.19
CA PHE A 183 -19.21 15.27 19.29
C PHE A 183 -18.82 14.50 20.55
N ARG A 184 -19.71 14.42 21.54
CA ARG A 184 -19.52 13.71 22.82
C ARG A 184 -18.20 14.11 23.51
N SER A 185 -17.98 15.41 23.68
CA SER A 185 -16.76 16.00 24.25
C SER A 185 -15.48 15.78 23.45
N LEU A 186 -15.57 15.31 22.22
CA LEU A 186 -14.47 15.26 21.26
C LEU A 186 -14.57 16.48 20.33
N GLU A 187 -13.56 17.32 20.34
CA GLU A 187 -13.49 18.50 19.50
C GLU A 187 -12.71 18.24 18.21
N ILE A 188 -13.03 19.02 17.18
CA ILE A 188 -12.24 19.07 15.96
C ILE A 188 -10.89 19.72 16.27
N PRO A 189 -9.75 19.21 15.77
CA PRO A 189 -8.44 19.85 15.93
C PRO A 189 -8.47 21.32 15.54
N GLU A 190 -7.98 22.18 16.44
CA GLU A 190 -8.05 23.63 16.29
C GLU A 190 -7.38 24.16 15.01
N VAL A 191 -6.30 23.50 14.58
CA VAL A 191 -5.59 23.82 13.33
C VAL A 191 -6.52 23.78 12.10
N LEU A 192 -7.55 22.93 12.11
CA LEU A 192 -8.51 22.80 11.00
C LEU A 192 -9.54 23.94 10.97
N LEU A 193 -9.63 24.75 12.02
CA LEU A 193 -10.56 25.85 12.17
C LEU A 193 -9.93 27.21 11.83
N GLY A 194 -8.60 27.29 11.79
CA GLY A 194 -7.85 28.55 11.73
C GLY A 194 -7.67 29.15 10.34
N GLY A 195 -8.10 28.50 9.26
CA GLY A 195 -7.93 29.00 7.88
C GLY A 195 -6.49 29.10 7.37
N ASN A 196 -5.50 28.68 8.15
CA ASN A 196 -4.09 28.61 7.71
C ASN A 196 -3.86 27.34 6.90
N HIS A 197 -3.97 27.46 5.57
CA HIS A 197 -3.85 26.32 4.66
C HIS A 197 -2.53 25.56 4.81
N ALA A 198 -1.41 26.24 4.96
CA ALA A 198 -0.11 25.60 5.11
C ALA A 198 -0.03 24.76 6.42
N ALA A 199 -0.57 25.30 7.52
CA ALA A 199 -0.63 24.55 8.78
C ALA A 199 -1.60 23.36 8.69
N ILE A 200 -2.70 23.50 7.97
CA ILE A 200 -3.67 22.43 7.73
C ILE A 200 -3.03 21.31 6.88
N GLU A 201 -2.36 21.65 5.80
CA GLU A 201 -1.65 20.69 4.94
C GLU A 201 -0.56 19.94 5.70
N ARG A 202 0.25 20.66 6.51
CA ARG A 202 1.26 20.03 7.35
C ARG A 202 0.64 19.08 8.37
N TRP A 203 -0.42 19.50 9.05
CA TRP A 203 -1.13 18.64 9.99
C TRP A 203 -1.69 17.39 9.33
N ARG A 204 -2.32 17.52 8.16
CA ARG A 204 -2.83 16.39 7.37
C ARG A 204 -1.72 15.42 7.02
N ARG A 205 -0.60 15.94 6.54
CA ARG A 205 0.58 15.14 6.18
C ARG A 205 1.15 14.40 7.39
N ASP A 206 1.26 15.06 8.54
CA ASP A 206 1.71 14.45 9.79
C ASP A 206 0.79 13.30 10.23
N ARG A 207 -0.52 13.51 10.18
CA ARG A 207 -1.51 12.47 10.54
C ARG A 207 -1.50 11.30 9.56
N ALA A 208 -1.30 11.55 8.28
CA ALA A 208 -1.14 10.51 7.27
C ALA A 208 0.11 9.65 7.55
N ILE A 209 1.25 10.27 7.83
CA ILE A 209 2.51 9.59 8.20
C ILE A 209 2.32 8.75 9.46
N GLU A 210 1.78 9.33 10.53
CA GLU A 210 1.54 8.65 11.80
C GLU A 210 0.63 7.43 11.63
N LYS A 211 -0.48 7.60 10.91
CA LYS A 211 -1.42 6.52 10.63
C LYS A 211 -0.76 5.42 9.81
N THR A 212 0.00 5.79 8.78
CA THR A 212 0.69 4.83 7.91
C THR A 212 1.71 4.02 8.70
N ALA A 213 2.57 4.68 9.46
CA ALA A 213 3.59 4.01 10.27
C ALA A 213 2.99 3.03 11.30
N ARG A 214 1.84 3.38 11.88
CA ARG A 214 1.15 2.54 12.86
C ARG A 214 0.40 1.37 12.23
N VAL A 215 -0.34 1.59 11.15
CA VAL A 215 -1.30 0.61 10.58
C VAL A 215 -0.67 -0.21 9.46
N ARG A 216 0.22 0.41 8.69
CA ARG A 216 0.90 -0.20 7.54
C ARG A 216 2.38 0.16 7.56
N PRO A 217 3.15 -0.38 8.54
CA PRO A 217 4.58 -0.11 8.65
C PRO A 217 5.38 -0.53 7.41
N ASP A 218 4.89 -1.52 6.67
CA ASP A 218 5.42 -1.92 5.36
C ASP A 218 5.39 -0.78 4.34
N LEU A 219 4.28 -0.04 4.28
CA LEU A 219 4.17 1.14 3.41
C LEU A 219 5.06 2.29 3.90
N ALA A 220 5.11 2.51 5.23
CA ALA A 220 5.97 3.55 5.78
C ALA A 220 7.45 3.30 5.51
N LEU A 221 7.88 2.04 5.41
CA LEU A 221 9.24 1.64 5.06
C LEU A 221 9.54 1.70 3.55
N SER A 222 8.51 1.76 2.71
CA SER A 222 8.64 1.74 1.24
C SER A 222 8.38 3.09 0.55
N LEU A 223 8.22 4.18 1.33
CA LEU A 223 8.04 5.51 0.76
C LEU A 223 9.25 5.94 -0.08
N ASP A 224 9.00 6.72 -1.13
CA ASP A 224 10.09 7.30 -1.92
C ASP A 224 10.85 8.34 -1.09
N ALA A 225 12.08 8.00 -0.72
CA ALA A 225 12.95 8.86 0.07
C ALA A 225 13.20 10.23 -0.59
N SER A 226 13.15 10.33 -1.92
CA SER A 226 13.37 11.58 -2.65
C SER A 226 12.21 12.58 -2.48
N SER A 227 11.01 12.08 -2.19
CA SER A 227 9.79 12.87 -1.97
C SER A 227 9.61 13.36 -0.54
N LEU A 228 10.43 12.87 0.42
CA LEU A 228 10.31 13.19 1.84
C LEU A 228 11.01 14.48 2.22
N THR A 229 10.26 15.42 2.80
CA THR A 229 10.83 16.64 3.40
C THR A 229 11.58 16.32 4.70
N ARG A 230 12.29 17.32 5.24
CA ARG A 230 12.96 17.20 6.55
C ARG A 230 11.93 16.94 7.66
N GLU A 231 10.80 17.61 7.60
CA GLU A 231 9.69 17.48 8.55
C GLU A 231 9.05 16.08 8.46
N ASP A 232 8.88 15.54 7.24
CA ASP A 232 8.38 14.18 7.04
C ASP A 232 9.30 13.15 7.69
N ARG A 233 10.62 13.28 7.48
CA ARG A 233 11.61 12.39 8.09
C ARG A 233 11.60 12.49 9.61
N ALA A 234 11.46 13.71 10.16
CA ALA A 234 11.34 13.90 11.60
C ALA A 234 10.06 13.26 12.16
N MET A 235 8.94 13.35 11.43
CA MET A 235 7.69 12.71 11.83
C MET A 235 7.77 11.18 11.74
N LEU A 236 8.37 10.64 10.68
CA LEU A 236 8.63 9.20 10.53
C LEU A 236 9.51 8.67 11.67
N ALA A 237 10.56 9.40 12.04
CA ALA A 237 11.43 9.02 13.16
C ALA A 237 10.68 8.98 14.49
N ARG A 238 9.77 9.93 14.76
CA ARG A 238 8.88 9.90 15.93
C ARG A 238 7.93 8.70 15.93
N CYS A 239 7.64 8.18 14.74
CA CYS A 239 6.82 6.98 14.56
C CYS A 239 7.65 5.68 14.50
N GLY A 240 8.95 5.72 14.77
CA GLY A 240 9.82 4.56 14.78
C GLY A 240 10.28 4.10 13.39
N VAL A 241 10.36 5.02 12.42
CA VAL A 241 10.85 4.74 11.06
C VAL A 241 11.96 5.72 10.69
N ALA A 242 13.17 5.21 10.48
CA ALA A 242 14.32 6.00 10.06
C ALA A 242 14.52 5.97 8.55
N TYR A 243 14.71 7.16 7.96
CA TYR A 243 15.08 7.34 6.57
C TYR A 243 16.46 7.97 6.48
N PRO A 244 17.52 7.24 6.11
CA PRO A 244 18.85 7.79 5.93
C PRO A 244 18.91 8.67 4.68
N ARG A 245 20.00 9.44 4.55
CA ARG A 245 20.25 10.20 3.31
C ARG A 245 20.55 9.30 2.12
N ALA A 246 21.12 8.12 2.40
CA ALA A 246 21.39 7.07 1.41
C ALA A 246 21.13 5.71 2.05
N GLY A 247 20.47 4.82 1.31
CA GLY A 247 20.07 3.49 1.78
C GLY A 247 18.57 3.32 1.98
N ALA A 248 18.15 2.12 2.39
CA ALA A 248 16.77 1.77 2.65
C ALA A 248 16.30 2.32 4.00
N ALA A 249 15.00 2.58 4.11
CA ALA A 249 14.37 2.89 5.38
C ALA A 249 14.39 1.67 6.31
N GLU A 250 14.45 1.90 7.60
CA GLU A 250 14.40 0.86 8.60
C GLU A 250 13.66 1.30 9.87
N ARG A 251 13.30 0.33 10.68
CA ARG A 251 12.71 0.59 11.99
C ARG A 251 13.75 1.22 12.91
N LEU A 252 13.32 2.25 13.61
CA LEU A 252 14.05 2.85 14.70
C LEU A 252 13.61 2.14 16.00
N ASP A 253 14.51 1.46 16.64
CA ASP A 253 14.28 0.85 17.95
C ASP A 253 14.80 1.77 19.06
N VAL A 254 13.97 2.01 20.08
CA VAL A 254 14.34 2.81 21.25
C VAL A 254 14.21 1.92 22.49
N ARG A 255 15.34 1.65 23.12
CA ARG A 255 15.44 0.77 24.28
C ARG A 255 16.29 1.40 25.39
N LEU A 256 16.20 0.84 26.57
CA LEU A 256 17.17 1.16 27.63
C LEU A 256 18.57 0.72 27.18
N ALA A 257 19.56 1.57 27.51
CA ALA A 257 20.96 1.21 27.28
C ALA A 257 21.39 0.07 28.21
N GLU A 258 22.24 -0.79 27.69
CA GLU A 258 22.88 -1.89 28.40
C GLU A 258 24.38 -1.63 28.51
N LEU A 259 25.09 -2.35 29.39
CA LEU A 259 26.53 -2.17 29.58
C LEU A 259 27.35 -2.39 28.28
N GLU A 260 26.82 -3.19 27.38
CA GLU A 260 27.39 -3.44 26.05
C GLU A 260 27.37 -2.21 25.15
N ASP A 261 26.46 -1.25 25.42
CA ASP A 261 26.32 -0.01 24.66
C ASP A 261 27.32 1.10 25.07
N VAL A 262 27.97 0.97 26.20
CA VAL A 262 28.84 2.00 26.82
C VAL A 262 29.79 2.63 25.81
N VAL A 263 30.54 1.80 25.09
CA VAL A 263 31.52 2.27 24.11
C VAL A 263 30.84 2.97 22.93
N ALA A 264 29.79 2.39 22.40
CA ALA A 264 29.07 2.92 21.26
C ALA A 264 28.37 4.25 21.58
N VAL A 265 27.80 4.38 22.79
CA VAL A 265 27.20 5.65 23.27
C VAL A 265 28.24 6.73 23.44
N SER A 266 29.38 6.41 24.05
CA SER A 266 30.50 7.36 24.23
C SER A 266 31.05 7.84 22.88
N GLU A 267 31.25 6.96 21.92
CA GLU A 267 31.69 7.31 20.56
C GLU A 267 30.65 8.16 19.82
N LEU A 268 29.36 7.82 19.96
CA LEU A 268 28.28 8.61 19.38
C LEU A 268 28.23 10.01 19.98
N ALA A 269 28.31 10.12 21.31
CA ALA A 269 28.34 11.36 22.04
C ALA A 269 29.53 12.25 21.62
N ALA A 270 30.73 11.68 21.58
CA ALA A 270 31.94 12.38 21.16
C ALA A 270 31.83 12.90 19.72
N ARG A 271 31.19 12.16 18.82
CA ARG A 271 31.00 12.55 17.42
C ARG A 271 29.95 13.66 17.23
N THR A 272 28.87 13.62 18.01
CA THR A 272 27.71 14.51 17.79
C THR A 272 27.71 15.75 18.67
N PHE A 273 28.41 15.74 19.81
CA PHE A 273 28.47 16.86 20.72
C PHE A 273 29.02 18.15 20.09
N PRO A 274 30.09 18.12 19.26
CA PRO A 274 30.59 19.32 18.59
C PRO A 274 29.54 20.04 17.74
N ASP A 275 28.65 19.30 17.08
CA ASP A 275 27.58 19.86 16.23
C ASP A 275 26.49 20.59 17.04
N ALA A 276 26.39 20.31 18.34
CA ALA A 276 25.45 20.95 19.26
C ALA A 276 26.05 22.16 19.99
N CYS A 277 27.35 22.37 19.85
CA CYS A 277 28.05 23.46 20.52
C CYS A 277 27.91 24.79 19.75
N PRO A 278 27.87 25.95 20.45
CA PRO A 278 27.96 27.26 19.81
C PRO A 278 29.28 27.44 19.04
N GLU A 279 29.21 28.06 17.86
CA GLU A 279 30.37 28.29 16.99
C GLU A 279 31.58 29.03 17.65
N ASN A 280 31.33 29.74 18.72
CA ASN A 280 32.34 30.50 19.45
C ASN A 280 32.96 29.72 20.61
N LEU A 281 32.64 28.45 20.82
CA LEU A 281 33.22 27.65 21.88
C LEU A 281 34.61 27.12 21.44
N PRO A 282 35.68 27.30 22.28
CA PRO A 282 37.02 26.82 21.94
C PRO A 282 37.04 25.28 21.76
N GLU A 283 37.75 24.80 20.76
CA GLU A 283 37.89 23.36 20.49
C GLU A 283 38.46 22.58 21.69
N GLU A 284 39.37 23.19 22.43
CA GLU A 284 39.94 22.62 23.65
C GLU A 284 38.89 22.37 24.74
N ALA A 285 37.92 23.31 24.89
CA ALA A 285 36.83 23.15 25.84
C ALA A 285 35.87 22.04 25.44
N ILE A 286 35.59 21.90 24.13
CA ILE A 286 34.80 20.78 23.57
C ILE A 286 35.50 19.46 23.83
N ALA A 287 36.78 19.34 23.50
CA ALA A 287 37.57 18.15 23.72
C ALA A 287 37.66 17.75 25.21
N GLN A 288 37.83 18.75 26.09
CA GLN A 288 37.86 18.49 27.53
C GLN A 288 36.50 18.00 28.05
N HIS A 289 35.39 18.59 27.58
CA HIS A 289 34.05 18.14 27.97
C HIS A 289 33.78 16.69 27.51
N ILE A 290 34.13 16.37 26.25
CA ILE A 290 34.01 15.00 25.74
C ILE A 290 34.81 14.03 26.63
N ALA A 291 36.05 14.35 26.94
CA ALA A 291 36.93 13.46 27.72
C ALA A 291 36.48 13.26 29.18
N THR A 292 35.77 14.25 29.76
CA THR A 292 35.42 14.22 31.19
C THR A 292 33.92 13.93 31.45
N GLN A 293 33.02 14.26 30.53
CA GLN A 293 31.57 14.15 30.73
C GLN A 293 30.90 13.15 29.78
N LEU A 294 31.56 12.78 28.69
CA LEU A 294 31.04 11.88 27.67
C LEU A 294 31.97 10.67 27.47
N SER A 295 32.81 10.38 28.45
CA SER A 295 33.71 9.21 28.44
C SER A 295 32.91 7.91 28.67
N ALA A 296 33.51 6.78 28.29
CA ALA A 296 32.97 5.46 28.55
C ALA A 296 32.69 5.21 30.04
N ASP A 297 33.62 5.64 30.92
CA ASP A 297 33.46 5.49 32.36
C ASP A 297 32.22 6.21 32.91
N VAL A 298 31.89 7.41 32.38
CA VAL A 298 30.68 8.16 32.76
C VAL A 298 29.43 7.42 32.33
N PHE A 299 29.40 6.90 31.11
CA PHE A 299 28.25 6.11 30.64
C PHE A 299 28.11 4.77 31.36
N ASP A 300 29.20 4.12 31.73
CA ASP A 300 29.20 2.92 32.56
C ASP A 300 28.56 3.19 33.93
N ASP A 301 28.97 4.27 34.60
CA ASP A 301 28.38 4.69 35.87
C ASP A 301 26.88 4.98 35.75
N LEU A 302 26.47 5.70 34.70
CA LEU A 302 25.04 6.03 34.47
C LEU A 302 24.18 4.79 34.21
N ILE A 303 24.67 3.83 33.41
CA ILE A 303 23.95 2.60 33.08
C ILE A 303 23.93 1.64 34.28
N SER A 304 24.98 1.65 35.10
CA SER A 304 25.11 0.80 36.29
C SER A 304 24.25 1.26 37.47
N ASP A 305 23.71 2.48 37.43
CA ASP A 305 22.81 3.02 38.49
C ASP A 305 21.36 3.26 37.98
N PRO A 306 20.58 2.22 37.70
CA PRO A 306 19.24 2.34 37.15
C PRO A 306 18.19 2.88 38.13
N GLU A 307 18.53 3.03 39.42
CA GLU A 307 17.64 3.65 40.41
C GLU A 307 17.59 5.17 40.27
N HIS A 308 18.69 5.81 39.89
CA HIS A 308 18.80 7.26 39.75
C HIS A 308 18.88 7.73 38.30
N HIS A 309 19.30 6.85 37.37
CA HIS A 309 19.52 7.20 35.97
C HIS A 309 18.80 6.23 35.02
N ARG A 310 18.31 6.73 33.91
CA ARG A 310 17.77 5.93 32.81
C ARG A 310 18.28 6.48 31.51
N LEU A 311 19.18 5.77 30.89
CA LEU A 311 19.72 6.09 29.57
C LEU A 311 18.96 5.28 28.51
N PHE A 312 18.38 5.98 27.55
CA PHE A 312 17.78 5.35 26.38
C PHE A 312 18.70 5.52 25.17
N VAL A 313 18.75 4.49 24.36
CA VAL A 313 19.45 4.50 23.07
C VAL A 313 18.47 4.28 21.94
N ALA A 314 18.76 4.91 20.81
CA ALA A 314 18.05 4.71 19.55
C ALA A 314 18.96 3.97 18.58
N GLU A 315 18.48 2.85 18.06
CA GLU A 315 19.24 1.94 17.20
C GLU A 315 18.58 1.82 15.83
N VAL A 316 19.40 1.81 14.78
CA VAL A 316 19.00 1.59 13.39
C VAL A 316 20.13 0.85 12.69
N TRP A 317 19.82 -0.18 11.90
CA TRP A 317 20.82 -1.01 11.18
C TRP A 317 21.92 -1.61 12.08
N GLY A 318 21.56 -1.97 13.31
CA GLY A 318 22.51 -2.51 14.28
C GLY A 318 23.53 -1.52 14.81
N GLY A 319 23.30 -0.21 14.63
CA GLY A 319 24.15 0.86 15.13
C GLY A 319 23.37 1.93 15.89
N LEU A 320 23.98 2.51 16.92
CA LEU A 320 23.39 3.59 17.69
C LEU A 320 23.39 4.91 16.90
N VAL A 321 22.22 5.57 16.88
CA VAL A 321 22.00 6.87 16.17
C VAL A 321 21.57 8.00 17.09
N GLY A 322 21.25 7.69 18.33
CA GLY A 322 20.84 8.67 19.35
C GLY A 322 20.87 8.09 20.76
N TYR A 323 20.90 8.97 21.74
CA TYR A 323 20.77 8.63 23.17
C TYR A 323 20.13 9.76 23.94
N VAL A 324 19.52 9.46 25.07
CA VAL A 324 18.91 10.41 26.01
C VAL A 324 18.83 9.84 27.41
#